data_c8a51aeafeff89c27dce9a70b82b7862
#
_entry.id   c8a51aeafeff89c27dce9a70b82b7862
#
_cell.length_a   1.000
_cell.length_b   1.000
_cell.length_c   1.000
_cell.angle_alpha   90.00
_cell.angle_beta   90.00
_cell.angle_gamma   90.00
#
_symmetry.space_group_name_H-M   'P 1'
#
loop_
_entity.id
_entity.type
_entity.pdbx_description
1 polymer ?
#
loop_
_entity_poly.entity_id
_entity_poly.type
_entity_poly.pdbx_seq_one_letter_code
_entity_poly.pdbx_strand_id
1 'polypeptide(L)'
;NGQELRTGDIVLRCGSGLTSRAVLAADNGGSYSHVGIVVDSSGVMMIVHAVPGEHDFPNDFDRVKMDEAKTFFLTTRTKNGRILRYSDSIVAQKAAQAAYRLYKSGIIFDHEYDISDTTTLYCSELVEYAYKQAGILSITDGIRHDVNLPVFNYEQVILPSDFLHSSQLTTVSEF
;
A
#
# COMPACT_ATOMS: atom_id res chain seq x y z
N ASN A 1 -8.54 15.27 -17.01
CA ASN A 1 -7.47 14.51 -17.69
C ASN A 1 -6.93 13.51 -16.67
N GLY A 2 -7.60 12.33 -16.52
CA GLY A 2 -7.08 11.25 -15.69
C GLY A 2 -5.78 10.73 -16.32
N GLN A 3 -4.67 10.90 -15.64
CA GLN A 3 -3.44 10.23 -16.07
C GLN A 3 -3.63 8.73 -15.89
N GLU A 4 -3.28 7.99 -16.93
CA GLU A 4 -3.49 6.55 -17.00
C GLU A 4 -2.61 5.83 -15.96
N LEU A 5 -3.20 4.92 -15.17
CA LEU A 5 -2.46 4.02 -14.28
C LEU A 5 -1.53 3.14 -15.10
N ARG A 6 -0.34 2.88 -14.56
CA ARG A 6 0.63 1.95 -15.14
C ARG A 6 1.00 0.88 -14.13
N THR A 7 1.33 -0.27 -14.64
CA THR A 7 1.85 -1.39 -13.83
C THR A 7 3.03 -0.95 -12.99
N GLY A 8 2.96 -1.20 -11.68
CA GLY A 8 3.95 -0.78 -10.70
C GLY A 8 3.71 0.61 -10.11
N ASP A 9 2.74 1.40 -10.58
CA ASP A 9 2.38 2.64 -9.87
C ASP A 9 2.02 2.31 -8.42
N ILE A 10 2.43 3.18 -7.51
CA ILE A 10 2.06 3.13 -6.10
C ILE A 10 0.87 4.06 -5.91
N VAL A 11 -0.20 3.55 -5.32
CA VAL A 11 -1.45 4.29 -5.14
C VAL A 11 -1.75 4.46 -3.65
N LEU A 12 -2.02 5.71 -3.27
CA LEU A 12 -2.37 6.10 -1.91
C LEU A 12 -3.83 6.52 -1.84
N ARG A 13 -4.50 6.22 -0.72
CA ARG A 13 -5.83 6.74 -0.41
C ARG A 13 -5.96 7.10 1.07
N CYS A 14 -6.84 8.03 1.38
CA CYS A 14 -7.32 8.30 2.73
C CYS A 14 -8.66 7.62 2.94
N GLY A 15 -8.71 6.61 3.79
CA GLY A 15 -9.96 5.96 4.18
C GLY A 15 -10.74 6.71 5.25
N SER A 16 -11.95 6.22 5.57
CA SER A 16 -12.84 6.81 6.57
C SER A 16 -13.03 5.95 7.83
N GLY A 17 -12.55 4.69 7.83
CA GLY A 17 -12.73 3.73 8.91
C GLY A 17 -11.86 4.00 10.16
N LEU A 18 -12.05 3.17 11.18
CA LEU A 18 -11.29 3.27 12.45
C LEU A 18 -9.79 3.02 12.23
N THR A 19 -9.43 2.01 11.44
CA THR A 19 -8.03 1.71 11.08
C THR A 19 -7.37 2.90 10.38
N SER A 20 -8.07 3.55 9.44
CA SER A 20 -7.59 4.76 8.78
C SER A 20 -7.30 5.88 9.76
N ARG A 21 -8.16 6.07 10.76
CA ARG A 21 -7.95 7.09 11.80
C ARG A 21 -6.73 6.78 12.67
N ALA A 22 -6.51 5.51 13.00
CA ALA A 22 -5.34 5.08 13.77
C ALA A 22 -4.04 5.34 13.00
N VAL A 23 -4.00 5.00 11.71
CA VAL A 23 -2.85 5.28 10.83
C VAL A 23 -2.59 6.79 10.72
N LEU A 24 -3.63 7.60 10.49
CA LEU A 24 -3.48 9.07 10.43
C LEU A 24 -3.00 9.66 11.76
N ALA A 25 -3.41 9.10 12.89
CA ALA A 25 -2.93 9.53 14.21
C ALA A 25 -1.44 9.16 14.41
N ALA A 26 -1.04 7.97 13.96
CA ALA A 26 0.36 7.54 13.98
C ALA A 26 1.24 8.42 13.08
N ASP A 27 0.68 8.95 12.00
CA ASP A 27 1.32 9.81 11.02
C ASP A 27 1.18 11.32 11.35
N ASN A 28 0.93 11.65 12.60
CA ASN A 28 0.77 13.04 13.05
C ASN A 28 -0.21 13.87 12.20
N GLY A 29 -1.28 13.26 11.72
CA GLY A 29 -2.29 13.88 10.87
C GLY A 29 -1.94 13.89 9.38
N GLY A 30 -1.18 12.92 8.93
CA GLY A 30 -0.89 12.70 7.50
C GLY A 30 -2.15 12.60 6.64
N SER A 31 -1.99 12.73 5.33
CA SER A 31 -3.12 12.81 4.39
C SER A 31 -3.60 11.46 3.88
N TYR A 32 -2.82 10.39 4.07
CA TYR A 32 -3.11 9.07 3.52
C TYR A 32 -3.01 7.98 4.59
N SER A 33 -3.93 7.04 4.57
CA SER A 33 -4.00 5.96 5.54
C SER A 33 -3.81 4.57 4.93
N HIS A 34 -3.65 4.49 3.61
CA HIS A 34 -3.58 3.22 2.92
C HIS A 34 -2.81 3.35 1.60
N VAL A 35 -2.11 2.28 1.24
CA VAL A 35 -1.29 2.20 0.03
C VAL A 35 -1.45 0.84 -0.64
N GLY A 36 -1.33 0.81 -1.95
CA GLY A 36 -1.30 -0.39 -2.78
C GLY A 36 -0.40 -0.20 -3.99
N ILE A 37 -0.25 -1.26 -4.77
CA ILE A 37 0.55 -1.27 -5.99
C ILE A 37 -0.30 -1.74 -7.18
N VAL A 38 -0.19 -1.05 -8.30
CA VAL A 38 -0.93 -1.36 -9.53
C VAL A 38 -0.33 -2.57 -10.23
N VAL A 39 -1.19 -3.51 -10.59
CA VAL A 39 -0.84 -4.68 -11.41
C VAL A 39 -1.76 -4.75 -12.63
N ASP A 40 -1.23 -5.22 -13.75
CA ASP A 40 -2.05 -5.56 -14.91
C ASP A 40 -2.53 -7.00 -14.78
N SER A 41 -3.84 -7.19 -14.76
CA SER A 41 -4.48 -8.50 -14.81
C SER A 41 -5.29 -8.62 -16.11
N SER A 42 -4.65 -9.15 -17.13
CA SER A 42 -5.27 -9.38 -18.46
C SER A 42 -5.84 -8.11 -19.09
N GLY A 43 -5.11 -7.00 -19.03
CA GLY A 43 -5.50 -5.69 -19.58
C GLY A 43 -6.38 -4.85 -18.65
N VAL A 44 -6.65 -5.32 -17.43
CA VAL A 44 -7.38 -4.56 -16.41
C VAL A 44 -6.41 -4.11 -15.32
N MET A 45 -6.37 -2.80 -15.05
CA MET A 45 -5.56 -2.26 -13.95
C MET A 45 -6.22 -2.60 -12.61
N MET A 46 -5.55 -3.47 -11.87
CA MET A 46 -5.93 -3.90 -10.54
C MET A 46 -4.95 -3.33 -9.52
N ILE A 47 -5.35 -3.29 -8.26
CA ILE A 47 -4.51 -2.84 -7.16
C ILE A 47 -4.36 -3.99 -6.16
N VAL A 48 -3.12 -4.40 -5.92
CA VAL A 48 -2.78 -5.34 -4.84
C VAL A 48 -2.48 -4.53 -3.59
N HIS A 49 -3.16 -4.87 -2.50
CA HIS A 49 -3.01 -4.20 -1.21
C HIS A 49 -3.33 -5.15 -0.06
N ALA A 50 -2.88 -4.82 1.15
CA ALA A 50 -3.23 -5.52 2.39
C ALA A 50 -4.10 -4.61 3.24
N VAL A 51 -5.33 -5.02 3.55
CA VAL A 51 -6.28 -4.17 4.28
C VAL A 51 -7.15 -4.99 5.23
N PRO A 52 -7.28 -4.54 6.49
CA PRO A 52 -8.20 -5.18 7.43
C PRO A 52 -9.63 -4.66 7.24
N GLY A 53 -10.61 -5.54 7.46
CA GLY A 53 -12.03 -5.20 7.51
C GLY A 53 -12.69 -4.90 6.17
N GLU A 54 -12.00 -5.06 5.04
CA GLU A 54 -12.59 -4.95 3.70
C GLU A 54 -12.77 -6.36 3.08
N HIS A 55 -13.71 -7.12 3.61
CA HIS A 55 -13.98 -8.49 3.21
C HIS A 55 -14.68 -8.59 1.85
N ASP A 56 -14.33 -9.58 1.04
CA ASP A 56 -14.93 -9.84 -0.28
C ASP A 56 -16.17 -10.73 -0.17
N PHE A 57 -16.26 -11.55 0.89
CA PHE A 57 -17.38 -12.47 1.13
C PHE A 57 -17.57 -12.71 2.63
N PRO A 58 -18.74 -13.26 3.06
CA PRO A 58 -18.98 -13.59 4.47
C PRO A 58 -17.93 -14.55 5.03
N ASN A 59 -17.38 -14.23 6.20
CA ASN A 59 -16.30 -14.95 6.88
C ASN A 59 -14.93 -14.92 6.15
N ASP A 60 -14.72 -13.98 5.24
CA ASP A 60 -13.41 -13.69 4.72
C ASP A 60 -12.50 -13.18 5.85
N PHE A 61 -11.20 -13.35 5.70
CA PHE A 61 -10.19 -12.89 6.67
C PHE A 61 -9.36 -11.75 6.09
N ASP A 62 -8.73 -10.99 6.98
CA ASP A 62 -7.87 -9.89 6.60
C ASP A 62 -6.60 -10.42 5.92
N ARG A 63 -6.33 -9.99 4.69
CA ARG A 63 -5.29 -10.55 3.83
C ARG A 63 -4.82 -9.58 2.76
N VAL A 64 -3.80 -9.96 2.06
CA VAL A 64 -3.44 -9.37 0.77
C VAL A 64 -4.53 -9.71 -0.24
N LYS A 65 -5.12 -8.68 -0.83
CA LYS A 65 -6.20 -8.79 -1.81
C LYS A 65 -5.90 -8.00 -3.07
N MET A 66 -6.75 -8.16 -4.07
CA MET A 66 -6.62 -7.45 -5.35
C MET A 66 -7.98 -6.90 -5.75
N ASP A 67 -8.09 -5.59 -5.81
CA ASP A 67 -9.31 -4.87 -6.18
C ASP A 67 -9.12 -4.15 -7.53
N GLU A 68 -10.21 -3.96 -8.28
CA GLU A 68 -10.16 -3.03 -9.40
C GLU A 68 -9.88 -1.60 -8.90
N ALA A 69 -9.17 -0.80 -9.70
CA ALA A 69 -8.84 0.59 -9.35
C ALA A 69 -10.08 1.40 -8.96
N LYS A 70 -11.21 1.21 -9.67
CA LYS A 70 -12.48 1.88 -9.33
C LYS A 70 -13.00 1.51 -7.94
N THR A 71 -12.79 0.26 -7.50
CA THR A 71 -13.21 -0.23 -6.17
C THR A 71 -12.30 0.33 -5.08
N PHE A 72 -10.99 0.33 -5.33
CA PHE A 72 -10.00 0.89 -4.43
C PHE A 72 -10.25 2.38 -4.14
N PHE A 73 -10.61 3.16 -5.18
CA PHE A 73 -10.87 4.60 -5.09
C PHE A 73 -12.35 4.98 -4.96
N LEU A 74 -13.24 4.06 -4.59
CA LEU A 74 -14.65 4.39 -4.37
C LEU A 74 -14.81 5.55 -3.39
N THR A 75 -15.62 6.55 -3.74
CA THR A 75 -15.87 7.75 -2.91
C THR A 75 -16.47 7.43 -1.54
N THR A 76 -17.12 6.28 -1.38
CA THR A 76 -17.60 5.78 -0.08
C THR A 76 -16.47 5.27 0.83
N ARG A 77 -15.30 4.95 0.25
CA ARG A 77 -14.13 4.42 0.96
C ARG A 77 -12.97 5.40 0.98
N THR A 78 -12.92 6.35 0.03
CA THR A 78 -11.77 7.20 -0.24
C THR A 78 -12.16 8.67 -0.22
N LYS A 79 -11.48 9.47 0.57
CA LYS A 79 -11.67 10.94 0.65
C LYS A 79 -10.79 11.68 -0.36
N ASN A 80 -9.57 11.19 -0.54
CA ASN A 80 -8.57 11.69 -1.48
C ASN A 80 -7.66 10.54 -1.91
N GLY A 81 -6.99 10.72 -3.02
CA GLY A 81 -6.07 9.73 -3.56
C GLY A 81 -4.85 10.36 -4.23
N ARG A 82 -3.77 9.61 -4.33
CA ARG A 82 -2.55 10.02 -5.04
C ARG A 82 -1.93 8.83 -5.76
N ILE A 83 -1.36 9.10 -6.91
CA ILE A 83 -0.62 8.13 -7.73
C ILE A 83 0.83 8.57 -7.75
N LEU A 84 1.72 7.67 -7.36
CA LEU A 84 3.17 7.84 -7.42
C LEU A 84 3.75 6.86 -8.42
N ARG A 85 4.83 7.24 -9.08
CA ARG A 85 5.49 6.44 -10.12
C ARG A 85 6.99 6.37 -9.90
N TYR A 86 7.53 5.15 -9.96
CA TYR A 86 8.95 4.90 -10.06
C TYR A 86 9.42 5.07 -11.52
N SER A 87 10.59 5.68 -11.73
CA SER A 87 11.03 6.08 -13.07
C SER A 87 11.38 4.91 -13.99
N ASP A 88 11.95 3.82 -13.45
CA ASP A 88 12.29 2.62 -14.22
C ASP A 88 11.09 1.68 -14.33
N SER A 89 10.50 1.62 -15.52
CA SER A 89 9.31 0.79 -15.79
C SER A 89 9.59 -0.71 -15.69
N ILE A 90 10.82 -1.16 -15.91
CA ILE A 90 11.18 -2.59 -15.80
C ILE A 90 11.20 -3.00 -14.33
N VAL A 91 11.78 -2.17 -13.48
CA VAL A 91 11.77 -2.38 -12.03
C VAL A 91 10.34 -2.32 -11.50
N ALA A 92 9.55 -1.33 -11.91
CA ALA A 92 8.15 -1.20 -11.52
C ALA A 92 7.31 -2.44 -11.91
N GLN A 93 7.50 -2.98 -13.11
CA GLN A 93 6.85 -4.23 -13.53
C GLN A 93 7.27 -5.43 -12.69
N LYS A 94 8.57 -5.55 -12.33
CA LYS A 94 9.04 -6.62 -11.44
C LYS A 94 8.41 -6.51 -10.04
N ALA A 95 8.29 -5.29 -9.50
CA ALA A 95 7.62 -5.05 -8.23
C ALA A 95 6.13 -5.45 -8.29
N ALA A 96 5.43 -5.08 -9.36
CA ALA A 96 4.05 -5.49 -9.59
C ALA A 96 3.90 -7.02 -9.66
N GLN A 97 4.80 -7.70 -10.35
CA GLN A 97 4.82 -9.17 -10.40
C GLN A 97 5.07 -9.80 -9.00
N ALA A 98 5.94 -9.19 -8.20
CA ALA A 98 6.17 -9.63 -6.83
C ALA A 98 4.90 -9.48 -5.98
N ALA A 99 4.24 -8.33 -6.05
CA ALA A 99 2.98 -8.08 -5.36
C ALA A 99 1.87 -9.06 -5.80
N TYR A 100 1.76 -9.34 -7.09
CA TYR A 100 0.81 -10.32 -7.61
C TYR A 100 1.08 -11.73 -7.05
N ARG A 101 2.35 -12.14 -6.92
CA ARG A 101 2.70 -13.43 -6.28
C ARG A 101 2.28 -13.47 -4.81
N LEU A 102 2.46 -12.37 -4.06
CA LEU A 102 2.02 -12.28 -2.66
C LEU A 102 0.49 -12.46 -2.55
N TYR A 103 -0.26 -11.79 -3.42
CA TYR A 103 -1.72 -12.00 -3.52
C TYR A 103 -2.07 -13.46 -3.80
N LYS A 104 -1.44 -14.09 -4.79
CA LYS A 104 -1.68 -15.50 -5.15
C LYS A 104 -1.30 -16.49 -4.04
N SER A 105 -0.36 -16.12 -3.18
CA SER A 105 0.07 -16.94 -2.04
C SER A 105 -0.87 -16.83 -0.84
N GLY A 106 -1.86 -15.93 -0.87
CA GLY A 106 -2.84 -15.77 0.21
C GLY A 106 -2.23 -15.24 1.51
N ILE A 107 -1.24 -14.34 1.40
CA ILE A 107 -0.58 -13.73 2.58
C ILE A 107 -1.63 -13.08 3.48
N ILE A 108 -1.58 -13.36 4.77
CA ILE A 108 -2.48 -12.81 5.80
C ILE A 108 -2.03 -11.38 6.13
N PHE A 109 -3.00 -10.53 6.52
CA PHE A 109 -2.70 -9.17 7.00
C PHE A 109 -1.94 -9.22 8.32
N ASP A 110 -0.87 -8.43 8.42
CA ASP A 110 -0.11 -8.26 9.65
C ASP A 110 -0.80 -7.28 10.59
N HIS A 111 -1.40 -7.78 11.67
CA HIS A 111 -2.02 -6.99 12.73
C HIS A 111 -1.02 -6.51 13.80
N GLU A 112 0.17 -7.11 13.83
CA GLU A 112 1.22 -6.75 14.79
C GLU A 112 2.15 -5.66 14.26
N TYR A 113 2.09 -5.37 12.95
CA TYR A 113 2.96 -4.40 12.27
C TYR A 113 4.45 -4.68 12.49
N ASP A 114 4.83 -5.95 12.50
CA ASP A 114 6.19 -6.42 12.73
C ASP A 114 6.94 -6.62 11.41
N ILE A 115 7.70 -5.62 11.00
CA ILE A 115 8.49 -5.65 9.76
C ILE A 115 9.55 -6.77 9.72
N SER A 116 9.85 -7.43 10.84
CA SER A 116 10.76 -8.57 10.91
C SER A 116 10.09 -9.89 10.50
N ASP A 117 8.75 -9.99 10.57
CA ASP A 117 7.97 -11.14 10.12
C ASP A 117 7.46 -10.93 8.69
N THR A 118 8.07 -11.62 7.73
CA THR A 118 7.67 -11.54 6.31
C THR A 118 6.60 -12.58 5.92
N THR A 119 6.04 -13.32 6.86
CA THR A 119 4.95 -14.31 6.63
C THR A 119 3.58 -13.65 6.58
N THR A 120 3.45 -12.49 7.20
CA THR A 120 2.29 -11.59 7.18
C THR A 120 2.73 -10.22 6.68
N LEU A 121 1.84 -9.41 6.11
CA LEU A 121 2.19 -8.09 5.58
C LEU A 121 1.06 -7.08 5.81
N TYR A 122 1.39 -5.88 6.27
CA TYR A 122 0.47 -4.74 6.20
C TYR A 122 0.69 -3.91 4.92
N CYS A 123 -0.12 -2.90 4.67
CA CYS A 123 -0.19 -2.24 3.36
C CYS A 123 1.14 -1.62 2.89
N SER A 124 1.82 -0.85 3.73
CA SER A 124 3.08 -0.19 3.36
C SER A 124 4.22 -1.19 3.22
N GLU A 125 4.27 -2.16 4.11
CA GLU A 125 5.26 -3.24 4.06
C GLU A 125 5.14 -4.08 2.78
N LEU A 126 3.92 -4.40 2.34
CA LEU A 126 3.68 -5.11 1.10
C LEU A 126 4.32 -4.39 -0.10
N VAL A 127 4.13 -3.08 -0.21
CA VAL A 127 4.69 -2.30 -1.32
C VAL A 127 6.20 -2.20 -1.21
N GLU A 128 6.73 -1.96 -0.02
CA GLU A 128 8.17 -1.95 0.26
C GLU A 128 8.81 -3.30 -0.12
N TYR A 129 8.21 -4.39 0.34
CA TYR A 129 8.68 -5.76 0.04
C TYR A 129 8.63 -6.06 -1.46
N ALA A 130 7.58 -5.67 -2.16
CA ALA A 130 7.45 -5.87 -3.60
C ALA A 130 8.58 -5.18 -4.39
N TYR A 131 8.89 -3.93 -4.04
CA TYR A 131 10.01 -3.20 -4.65
C TYR A 131 11.37 -3.76 -4.24
N LYS A 132 11.52 -4.25 -3.02
CA LYS A 132 12.73 -4.95 -2.57
C LYS A 132 12.99 -6.21 -3.41
N GLN A 133 11.95 -6.97 -3.74
CA GLN A 133 12.04 -8.12 -4.64
C GLN A 133 12.40 -7.71 -6.09
N ALA A 134 12.13 -6.48 -6.47
CA ALA A 134 12.53 -5.91 -7.76
C ALA A 134 13.98 -5.37 -7.79
N GLY A 135 14.68 -5.41 -6.66
CA GLY A 135 16.08 -4.98 -6.53
C GLY A 135 16.27 -3.59 -5.93
N ILE A 136 15.21 -2.94 -5.43
CA ILE A 136 15.29 -1.66 -4.72
C ILE A 136 15.52 -1.94 -3.24
N LEU A 137 16.56 -1.35 -2.66
CA LEU A 137 16.88 -1.58 -1.24
C LEU A 137 15.75 -1.15 -0.31
N SER A 138 15.20 0.04 -0.55
CA SER A 138 14.00 0.56 0.11
C SER A 138 13.38 1.61 -0.80
N ILE A 139 12.10 1.45 -1.15
CA ILE A 139 11.36 2.42 -1.97
C ILE A 139 10.94 3.65 -1.16
N THR A 140 10.97 3.57 0.16
CA THR A 140 10.72 4.67 1.10
C THR A 140 12.02 5.31 1.63
N ASP A 141 13.15 5.12 0.94
CA ASP A 141 14.47 5.64 1.34
C ASP A 141 14.89 5.25 2.77
N GLY A 142 14.37 4.14 3.28
CA GLY A 142 14.68 3.64 4.62
C GLY A 142 13.96 4.37 5.75
N ILE A 143 12.96 5.20 5.45
CA ILE A 143 12.17 5.90 6.49
C ILE A 143 11.43 4.86 7.34
N ARG A 144 11.52 4.99 8.65
CA ARG A 144 10.88 4.13 9.66
C ARG A 144 10.45 4.95 10.85
N HIS A 145 9.38 4.53 11.51
CA HIS A 145 8.81 5.22 12.67
C HIS A 145 8.60 4.28 13.86
N ASP A 146 8.82 4.81 15.05
CA ASP A 146 8.37 4.17 16.27
C ASP A 146 7.05 4.85 16.68
N VAL A 147 5.97 4.09 16.69
CA VAL A 147 4.61 4.57 16.97
C VAL A 147 4.24 4.24 18.40
N ASN A 148 4.14 5.28 19.24
CA ASN A 148 3.76 5.16 20.65
C ASN A 148 2.40 5.83 20.87
N LEU A 149 1.33 5.09 20.78
CA LEU A 149 -0.04 5.52 21.09
C LEU A 149 -0.50 4.82 22.39
N PRO A 150 -1.50 5.36 23.11
CA PRO A 150 -1.92 4.79 24.40
C PRO A 150 -2.28 3.32 24.39
N VAL A 151 -2.67 2.77 23.25
CA VAL A 151 -3.10 1.37 23.07
C VAL A 151 -2.22 0.62 22.06
N PHE A 152 -1.32 1.31 21.35
CA PHE A 152 -0.49 0.72 20.28
C PHE A 152 0.96 1.17 20.44
N ASN A 153 1.86 0.22 20.47
CA ASN A 153 3.29 0.45 20.51
C ASN A 153 3.96 -0.41 19.44
N TYR A 154 4.37 0.22 18.33
CA TYR A 154 4.99 -0.45 17.20
C TYR A 154 6.32 0.18 16.86
N GLU A 155 7.30 -0.63 16.53
CA GLU A 155 8.66 -0.20 16.19
C GLU A 155 8.92 -0.37 14.70
N GLN A 156 9.71 0.55 14.13
CA GLN A 156 10.20 0.49 12.75
C GLN A 156 9.10 0.41 11.68
N VAL A 157 7.92 0.96 11.94
CA VAL A 157 6.76 0.93 11.00
C VAL A 157 7.02 1.82 9.79
N ILE A 158 6.52 1.40 8.64
CA ILE A 158 6.44 2.21 7.43
C ILE A 158 5.02 2.78 7.34
N LEU A 159 4.90 4.09 7.23
CA LEU A 159 3.61 4.76 7.08
C LEU A 159 3.31 5.06 5.60
N PRO A 160 2.03 5.16 5.18
CA PRO A 160 1.68 5.50 3.80
C PRO A 160 2.27 6.83 3.33
N SER A 161 2.44 7.83 4.21
CA SER A 161 3.06 9.11 3.86
C SER A 161 4.54 9.01 3.51
N ASP A 162 5.25 7.97 3.95
CA ASP A 162 6.67 7.80 3.66
C ASP A 162 6.95 7.70 2.15
N PHE A 163 5.99 7.14 1.40
CA PHE A 163 6.09 7.08 -0.06
C PHE A 163 6.07 8.49 -0.71
N LEU A 164 5.46 9.48 -0.05
CA LEU A 164 5.46 10.87 -0.54
C LEU A 164 6.82 11.54 -0.39
N HIS A 165 7.59 11.10 0.58
CA HIS A 165 8.91 11.66 0.92
C HIS A 165 10.04 10.94 0.21
N SER A 166 9.75 9.86 -0.52
CA SER A 166 10.74 9.12 -1.28
C SER A 166 11.32 9.97 -2.41
N SER A 167 12.64 10.04 -2.47
CA SER A 167 13.37 10.69 -3.57
C SER A 167 13.26 9.92 -4.89
N GLN A 168 12.81 8.67 -4.84
CA GLN A 168 12.73 7.75 -5.98
C GLN A 168 11.38 7.81 -6.71
N LEU A 169 10.39 8.47 -6.12
CA LEU A 169 9.01 8.51 -6.61
C LEU A 169 8.61 9.90 -7.08
N THR A 170 7.85 9.96 -8.15
CA THR A 170 7.24 11.20 -8.65
C THR A 170 5.73 11.13 -8.56
N THR A 171 5.08 12.23 -8.12
CA THR A 171 3.62 12.35 -8.16
C THR A 171 3.15 12.44 -9.61
N VAL A 172 2.24 11.54 -9.98
CA VAL A 172 1.59 11.50 -11.29
C VAL A 172 0.25 12.21 -11.26
N SER A 173 -0.52 11.99 -10.20
CA SER A 173 -1.86 12.60 -10.03
C SER A 173 -2.24 12.64 -8.56
N GLU A 174 -3.07 13.62 -8.22
CA GLU A 174 -3.71 13.78 -6.92
C GLU A 174 -5.16 14.20 -7.14
N PHE A 175 -6.11 13.68 -6.35
CA PHE A 175 -7.55 13.93 -6.49
C PHE A 175 -8.30 13.72 -5.16
#